data_cb69b58104b943380f69596bb25bc038
#
_entry.id   cb69b58104b943380f69596bb25bc038
#
_cell.length_a   1.000
_cell.length_b   1.000
_cell.length_c   1.000
_cell.angle_alpha   90.00
_cell.angle_beta   90.00
_cell.angle_gamma   90.00
#
_symmetry.space_group_name_H-M   'P 1'
#
loop_
_entity.id
_entity.type
_entity.pdbx_description
1 polymer ?
#
loop_
_entity_poly.entity_id
_entity_poly.type
_entity_poly.pdbx_seq_one_letter_code
_entity_poly.pdbx_strand_id
1 'polypeptide(L)'
;MDNGVESLYYERVSRFLINGGKILKGEVEVSGAKNNALKAFGASFLFAGKIEVSNVPMIEDILRMKELVSYIGGRISNSGKKTFIIEAPETAKTDLDKDITQSLRASVVLLGPLLARYGKVSMPHPGGCVIGRRPINFFIDGLKKMGAEFSERNGRYFFKTNGLKGADFTFRIPTVTGTETLTMAGVLAEGRTILRNCACEPEIISLAEFLNDSGAKITGAGTHTVTIDGLGPKRLLSAQKPFRAIPDRIEAGSFLILGALLGRKLKIKNCEPLHLLSLIAHLEAAGVKVERGPDWLMVSRPKNLIAVDLKTSEYPGFATDLQAPFAVFLTQAQGKSQVFETIFDGRLEYMGELARMGANITLCDPHRAIVIGPTPLRGREVESPDLRAGLAFVIAGLIAKGQTVIHNTYNIDRGHERIEEKLVSIGADIKRI
;
A
#
# COMPACT_ATOMS: atom_id res chain seq x y z
N MET A 1 27.54 -17.80 -16.48
CA MET A 1 28.18 -16.53 -16.15
C MET A 1 27.22 -15.80 -15.23
N ASP A 2 27.69 -15.67 -14.07
CA ASP A 2 27.04 -15.39 -12.82
C ASP A 2 26.51 -13.95 -12.79
N ASN A 3 25.21 -13.78 -12.92
CA ASN A 3 24.56 -12.49 -12.69
C ASN A 3 24.05 -12.51 -11.26
N GLY A 4 24.88 -11.94 -10.38
CA GLY A 4 24.57 -11.74 -8.97
C GLY A 4 23.21 -11.07 -8.77
N VAL A 5 22.20 -11.86 -8.58
CA VAL A 5 21.02 -11.49 -7.81
C VAL A 5 21.55 -11.45 -6.38
N GLU A 6 22.04 -10.28 -5.95
CA GLU A 6 22.20 -10.01 -4.53
C GLU A 6 20.85 -10.32 -3.90
N SER A 7 20.79 -11.46 -3.26
CA SER A 7 19.71 -11.88 -2.39
C SER A 7 19.62 -10.81 -1.31
N LEU A 8 18.68 -9.88 -1.47
CA LEU A 8 18.22 -9.03 -0.39
C LEU A 8 17.40 -9.90 0.59
N TYR A 9 18.03 -10.99 1.07
CA TYR A 9 17.60 -11.62 2.29
C TYR A 9 17.89 -10.65 3.42
N TYR A 10 16.96 -9.72 3.67
CA TYR A 10 16.90 -9.06 4.95
C TYR A 10 16.74 -10.19 5.98
N GLU A 11 17.80 -10.41 6.74
CA GLU A 11 17.76 -11.42 7.80
C GLU A 11 16.53 -11.14 8.67
N ARG A 12 15.69 -12.13 8.90
CA ARG A 12 14.47 -12.02 9.74
C ARG A 12 14.74 -11.54 11.17
N VAL A 13 16.00 -11.29 11.49
CA VAL A 13 16.51 -10.91 12.82
C VAL A 13 17.06 -9.47 12.84
N SER A 14 16.97 -8.71 11.73
CA SER A 14 17.52 -7.33 11.72
C SER A 14 16.70 -6.37 12.59
N ARG A 15 17.41 -5.40 13.17
CA ARG A 15 16.84 -4.39 14.08
C ARG A 15 17.27 -2.99 13.67
N PHE A 16 16.44 -2.00 13.93
CA PHE A 16 16.87 -0.60 13.87
C PHE A 16 17.31 -0.11 15.24
N LEU A 17 18.46 0.54 15.27
CA LEU A 17 18.95 1.30 16.42
C LEU A 17 18.82 2.78 16.06
N ILE A 18 18.07 3.54 16.87
CA ILE A 18 17.72 4.93 16.61
C ILE A 18 18.12 5.79 17.81
N ASN A 19 18.92 6.84 17.59
CA ASN A 19 19.18 7.88 18.56
C ASN A 19 18.35 9.11 18.19
N GLY A 20 17.35 9.45 19.01
CA GLY A 20 16.41 10.52 18.71
C GLY A 20 16.95 11.94 18.93
N GLY A 21 16.13 12.93 18.56
CA GLY A 21 16.39 14.35 18.81
C GLY A 21 17.21 15.09 17.74
N LYS A 22 17.55 14.44 16.62
CA LYS A 22 18.23 15.11 15.50
C LYS A 22 17.26 15.95 14.67
N ILE A 23 17.70 17.13 14.24
CA ILE A 23 16.96 17.95 13.28
C ILE A 23 17.19 17.39 11.87
N LEU A 24 16.10 17.16 11.14
CA LEU A 24 16.13 16.65 9.78
C LEU A 24 16.11 17.80 8.77
N LYS A 25 16.94 17.72 7.74
CA LYS A 25 17.05 18.74 6.69
C LYS A 25 17.50 18.13 5.37
N GLY A 26 17.30 18.87 4.28
CA GLY A 26 17.68 18.42 2.95
C GLY A 26 16.50 17.89 2.17
N GLU A 27 16.74 16.94 1.29
CA GLU A 27 15.75 16.41 0.35
C GLU A 27 15.67 14.89 0.47
N VAL A 28 14.46 14.35 0.38
CA VAL A 28 14.20 12.91 0.29
C VAL A 28 13.35 12.61 -0.93
N GLU A 29 13.71 11.57 -1.67
CA GLU A 29 12.98 11.11 -2.84
C GLU A 29 12.06 9.94 -2.48
N VAL A 30 10.78 10.06 -2.86
CA VAL A 30 9.76 9.04 -2.62
C VAL A 30 9.85 7.95 -3.68
N SER A 31 9.71 6.71 -3.26
CA SER A 31 9.67 5.55 -4.15
C SER A 31 8.33 5.43 -4.88
N GLY A 32 8.26 4.57 -5.87
CA GLY A 32 6.99 4.20 -6.49
C GLY A 32 6.06 3.50 -5.50
N ALA A 33 4.76 3.69 -5.69
CA ALA A 33 3.73 3.14 -4.81
C ALA A 33 3.68 1.61 -4.89
N LYS A 34 3.94 0.95 -3.76
CA LYS A 34 3.79 -0.50 -3.62
C LYS A 34 2.46 -1.00 -4.17
N ASN A 35 1.38 -0.39 -3.71
CA ASN A 35 0.03 -0.82 -4.05
C ASN A 35 -0.28 -0.67 -5.54
N ASN A 36 0.32 0.29 -6.21
CA ASN A 36 0.17 0.48 -7.65
C ASN A 36 1.02 -0.52 -8.45
N ALA A 37 2.31 -0.68 -8.10
CA ALA A 37 3.20 -1.62 -8.76
C ALA A 37 2.69 -3.07 -8.71
N LEU A 38 2.23 -3.56 -7.54
CA LEU A 38 1.69 -4.91 -7.37
C LEU A 38 0.53 -5.23 -8.33
N LYS A 39 -0.27 -4.20 -8.70
CA LYS A 39 -1.41 -4.39 -9.61
C LYS A 39 -0.95 -4.52 -11.07
N ALA A 40 0.12 -3.84 -11.45
CA ALA A 40 0.70 -3.99 -12.79
C ALA A 40 1.23 -5.42 -13.01
N PHE A 41 1.83 -6.05 -11.97
CA PHE A 41 2.21 -7.46 -12.03
C PHE A 41 1.00 -8.37 -12.27
N GLY A 42 -0.11 -8.13 -11.57
CA GLY A 42 -1.37 -8.86 -11.78
C GLY A 42 -1.96 -8.60 -13.17
N ALA A 43 -1.97 -7.34 -13.60
CA ALA A 43 -2.50 -6.93 -14.91
C ALA A 43 -1.74 -7.56 -16.09
N SER A 44 -0.46 -7.94 -15.92
CA SER A 44 0.34 -8.58 -16.97
C SER A 44 -0.35 -9.79 -17.60
N PHE A 45 -1.17 -10.50 -16.84
CA PHE A 45 -1.92 -11.66 -17.34
C PHE A 45 -3.08 -11.29 -18.29
N LEU A 46 -3.40 -10.01 -18.47
CA LEU A 46 -4.37 -9.54 -19.46
C LEU A 46 -3.75 -9.28 -20.83
N PHE A 47 -2.42 -9.38 -20.97
CA PHE A 47 -1.67 -8.97 -22.16
C PHE A 47 -1.22 -10.15 -23.02
N ALA A 48 -1.22 -9.95 -24.34
CA ALA A 48 -0.71 -10.94 -25.29
C ALA A 48 0.82 -11.02 -25.34
N GLY A 49 1.51 -9.97 -24.93
CA GLY A 49 2.97 -9.84 -24.99
C GLY A 49 3.57 -9.29 -23.71
N LYS A 50 4.76 -8.75 -23.85
CA LYS A 50 5.52 -8.15 -22.74
C LYS A 50 4.93 -6.82 -22.33
N ILE A 51 4.92 -6.57 -21.03
CA ILE A 51 4.72 -5.24 -20.46
C ILE A 51 6.00 -4.79 -19.76
N GLU A 52 6.28 -3.51 -19.80
CA GLU A 52 7.33 -2.89 -18.99
C GLU A 52 6.70 -2.17 -17.82
N VAL A 53 7.24 -2.43 -16.61
CA VAL A 53 6.78 -1.81 -15.35
C VAL A 53 7.97 -1.10 -14.72
N SER A 54 7.89 0.22 -14.61
CA SER A 54 8.96 1.10 -14.12
C SER A 54 8.60 1.77 -12.78
N ASN A 55 9.59 2.39 -12.15
CA ASN A 55 9.45 3.01 -10.81
C ASN A 55 8.95 2.03 -9.74
N VAL A 56 9.33 0.76 -9.86
CA VAL A 56 8.92 -0.29 -8.91
C VAL A 56 9.77 -0.20 -7.64
N PRO A 57 9.17 -0.10 -6.44
CA PRO A 57 9.95 -0.10 -5.21
C PRO A 57 10.56 -1.49 -4.96
N MET A 58 11.84 -1.52 -4.56
CA MET A 58 12.54 -2.76 -4.26
C MET A 58 12.29 -3.18 -2.80
N ILE A 59 11.12 -3.78 -2.57
CA ILE A 59 10.61 -4.18 -1.26
C ILE A 59 10.17 -5.64 -1.26
N GLU A 60 10.04 -6.22 -0.08
CA GLU A 60 9.72 -7.66 0.08
C GLU A 60 8.41 -8.07 -0.61
N ASP A 61 7.34 -7.27 -0.50
CA ASP A 61 6.06 -7.59 -1.15
C ASP A 61 6.18 -7.66 -2.69
N ILE A 62 7.06 -6.89 -3.31
CA ILE A 62 7.36 -6.98 -4.76
C ILE A 62 8.13 -8.26 -5.08
N LEU A 63 9.10 -8.63 -4.25
CA LEU A 63 9.85 -9.87 -4.45
C LEU A 63 8.94 -11.09 -4.37
N ARG A 64 8.02 -11.14 -3.40
CA ARG A 64 7.02 -12.20 -3.29
C ARG A 64 6.05 -12.24 -4.48
N MET A 65 5.65 -11.07 -4.99
CA MET A 65 4.81 -11.03 -6.21
C MET A 65 5.58 -11.55 -7.44
N LYS A 66 6.87 -11.23 -7.57
CA LYS A 66 7.72 -11.77 -8.63
C LYS A 66 7.82 -13.30 -8.55
N GLU A 67 8.06 -13.84 -7.36
CA GLU A 67 8.08 -15.29 -7.12
C GLU A 67 6.76 -15.93 -7.54
N LEU A 68 5.63 -15.33 -7.15
CA LEU A 68 4.31 -15.86 -7.46
C LEU A 68 4.01 -15.81 -8.97
N VAL A 69 4.33 -14.71 -9.65
CA VAL A 69 4.19 -14.59 -11.11
C VAL A 69 5.09 -15.61 -11.82
N SER A 70 6.32 -15.82 -11.36
CA SER A 70 7.23 -16.83 -11.92
C SER A 70 6.71 -18.25 -11.67
N TYR A 71 6.18 -18.54 -10.48
CA TYR A 71 5.56 -19.83 -10.15
C TYR A 71 4.38 -20.16 -11.08
N ILE A 72 3.57 -19.15 -11.42
CA ILE A 72 2.44 -19.27 -12.37
C ILE A 72 2.94 -19.59 -13.79
N GLY A 73 4.21 -19.32 -14.08
CA GLY A 73 4.86 -19.53 -15.38
C GLY A 73 5.16 -18.23 -16.14
N GLY A 74 4.93 -17.07 -15.52
CA GLY A 74 5.31 -15.77 -16.09
C GLY A 74 6.84 -15.62 -16.14
N ARG A 75 7.32 -14.93 -17.17
CA ARG A 75 8.74 -14.57 -17.32
C ARG A 75 8.95 -13.14 -16.87
N ILE A 76 9.90 -12.92 -15.96
CA ILE A 76 10.26 -11.60 -15.45
C ILE A 76 11.76 -11.39 -15.66
N SER A 77 12.11 -10.28 -16.29
CA SER A 77 13.50 -9.83 -16.44
C SER A 77 13.67 -8.39 -16.01
N ASN A 78 14.86 -8.04 -15.56
CA ASN A 78 15.18 -6.66 -15.21
C ASN A 78 15.62 -5.92 -16.49
N SER A 79 15.08 -4.71 -16.71
CA SER A 79 15.54 -3.77 -17.74
C SER A 79 16.18 -2.52 -17.18
N GLY A 80 16.26 -2.42 -15.84
CA GLY A 80 16.89 -1.32 -15.08
C GLY A 80 16.77 -1.56 -13.57
N LYS A 81 17.34 -0.66 -12.76
CA LYS A 81 17.34 -0.81 -11.29
C LYS A 81 15.94 -0.97 -10.67
N LYS A 82 14.93 -0.31 -11.24
CA LYS A 82 13.53 -0.30 -10.76
C LYS A 82 12.54 -0.56 -11.90
N THR A 83 12.97 -1.29 -12.92
CA THR A 83 12.19 -1.55 -14.12
C THR A 83 12.22 -3.04 -14.46
N PHE A 84 11.05 -3.62 -14.67
CA PHE A 84 10.86 -5.02 -14.98
C PHE A 84 10.10 -5.19 -16.28
N ILE A 85 10.50 -6.17 -17.07
CA ILE A 85 9.72 -6.67 -18.20
C ILE A 85 9.03 -7.95 -17.75
N ILE A 86 7.71 -8.00 -17.88
CA ILE A 86 6.87 -9.12 -17.46
C ILE A 86 6.12 -9.65 -18.67
N GLU A 87 6.16 -10.96 -18.85
CA GLU A 87 5.46 -11.66 -19.92
C GLU A 87 4.65 -12.82 -19.32
N ALA A 88 3.34 -12.79 -19.49
CA ALA A 88 2.48 -13.87 -19.04
C ALA A 88 2.56 -15.06 -19.99
N PRO A 89 2.49 -16.32 -19.48
CA PRO A 89 2.54 -17.51 -20.30
C PRO A 89 1.24 -17.71 -21.09
N GLU A 90 1.29 -18.45 -22.18
CA GLU A 90 0.07 -18.88 -22.91
C GLU A 90 -0.76 -19.83 -22.06
N THR A 91 -0.10 -20.77 -21.38
CA THR A 91 -0.71 -21.69 -20.40
C THR A 91 -0.09 -21.48 -19.03
N ALA A 92 -0.91 -21.25 -18.02
CA ALA A 92 -0.48 -20.91 -16.67
C ALA A 92 -0.77 -22.04 -15.67
N LYS A 93 0.07 -22.14 -14.65
CA LYS A 93 -0.32 -22.81 -13.40
C LYS A 93 -1.36 -21.93 -12.71
N THR A 94 -2.60 -22.40 -12.67
CA THR A 94 -3.70 -21.63 -12.07
C THR A 94 -3.96 -22.00 -10.60
N ASP A 95 -3.12 -22.85 -10.04
CA ASP A 95 -3.14 -23.29 -8.65
C ASP A 95 -2.04 -22.54 -7.90
N LEU A 96 -2.40 -21.49 -7.16
CA LEU A 96 -1.43 -20.60 -6.54
C LEU A 96 -0.70 -21.29 -5.39
N ASP A 97 0.61 -21.05 -5.28
CA ASP A 97 1.45 -21.58 -4.20
C ASP A 97 0.96 -21.13 -2.83
N LYS A 98 0.97 -22.04 -1.85
CA LYS A 98 0.43 -21.79 -0.52
C LYS A 98 1.28 -20.80 0.27
N ASP A 99 2.57 -21.03 0.34
CA ASP A 99 3.45 -20.27 1.24
C ASP A 99 3.64 -18.84 0.72
N ILE A 100 3.85 -18.68 -0.59
CA ILE A 100 3.95 -17.36 -1.22
C ILE A 100 2.64 -16.60 -1.08
N THR A 101 1.49 -17.25 -1.33
CA THR A 101 0.17 -16.60 -1.23
C THR A 101 -0.13 -16.17 0.20
N GLN A 102 0.23 -16.96 1.19
CA GLN A 102 0.01 -16.65 2.59
C GLN A 102 0.95 -15.54 3.10
N SER A 103 2.13 -15.38 2.52
CA SER A 103 3.06 -14.29 2.87
C SER A 103 2.67 -12.95 2.24
N LEU A 104 1.90 -12.95 1.14
CA LEU A 104 1.54 -11.76 0.36
C LEU A 104 0.03 -11.57 0.24
N ARG A 105 -0.56 -10.69 1.03
CA ARG A 105 -2.00 -10.38 0.93
C ARG A 105 -2.43 -9.92 -0.46
N ALA A 106 -1.59 -9.18 -1.16
CA ALA A 106 -1.89 -8.66 -2.49
C ALA A 106 -2.03 -9.76 -3.57
N SER A 107 -1.66 -11.01 -3.26
CA SER A 107 -1.87 -12.16 -4.17
C SER A 107 -3.32 -12.30 -4.66
N VAL A 108 -4.30 -11.82 -3.88
CA VAL A 108 -5.73 -11.84 -4.28
C VAL A 108 -6.01 -11.08 -5.57
N VAL A 109 -5.18 -10.11 -5.95
CA VAL A 109 -5.35 -9.34 -7.20
C VAL A 109 -5.24 -10.22 -8.45
N LEU A 110 -4.56 -11.36 -8.34
CA LEU A 110 -4.37 -12.32 -9.44
C LEU A 110 -5.66 -13.08 -9.77
N LEU A 111 -6.64 -13.14 -8.86
CA LEU A 111 -7.90 -13.88 -9.08
C LEU A 111 -8.63 -13.40 -10.35
N GLY A 112 -8.79 -12.09 -10.51
CA GLY A 112 -9.49 -11.51 -11.66
C GLY A 112 -8.82 -11.83 -13.01
N PRO A 113 -7.56 -11.44 -13.21
CA PRO A 113 -6.83 -11.67 -14.45
C PRO A 113 -6.68 -13.15 -14.82
N LEU A 114 -6.34 -14.01 -13.84
CA LEU A 114 -6.14 -15.44 -14.10
C LEU A 114 -7.47 -16.12 -14.47
N LEU A 115 -8.55 -15.81 -13.76
CA LEU A 115 -9.85 -16.38 -14.07
C LEU A 115 -10.35 -15.91 -15.43
N ALA A 116 -10.19 -14.62 -15.74
CA ALA A 116 -10.64 -14.04 -17.01
C ALA A 116 -9.89 -14.62 -18.22
N ARG A 117 -8.57 -14.85 -18.08
CA ARG A 117 -7.75 -15.36 -19.19
C ARG A 117 -7.78 -16.88 -19.31
N TYR A 118 -7.64 -17.60 -18.19
CA TYR A 118 -7.43 -19.06 -18.20
C TYR A 118 -8.65 -19.87 -17.78
N GLY A 119 -9.75 -19.23 -17.42
CA GLY A 119 -11.03 -19.87 -17.08
C GLY A 119 -11.05 -20.59 -15.74
N LYS A 120 -9.93 -20.65 -15.01
CA LYS A 120 -9.86 -21.26 -13.67
C LYS A 120 -8.74 -20.65 -12.86
N VAL A 121 -8.93 -20.64 -11.54
CA VAL A 121 -7.88 -20.29 -10.57
C VAL A 121 -8.22 -20.94 -9.23
N SER A 122 -7.22 -21.47 -8.54
CA SER A 122 -7.34 -21.85 -7.14
C SER A 122 -6.35 -21.09 -6.28
N MET A 123 -6.77 -20.68 -5.10
CA MET A 123 -6.02 -19.85 -4.21
C MET A 123 -6.19 -20.32 -2.76
N PRO A 124 -5.09 -20.59 -2.02
CA PRO A 124 -5.20 -20.79 -0.58
C PRO A 124 -5.79 -19.55 0.09
N HIS A 125 -6.34 -19.70 1.29
CA HIS A 125 -6.75 -18.53 2.06
C HIS A 125 -5.57 -17.56 2.16
N PRO A 126 -5.71 -16.32 1.70
CA PRO A 126 -4.60 -15.37 1.71
C PRO A 126 -4.21 -15.05 3.16
N GLY A 127 -2.92 -14.96 3.41
CA GLY A 127 -2.38 -14.70 4.73
C GLY A 127 -2.94 -13.43 5.37
N GLY A 128 -3.02 -13.45 6.68
CA GLY A 128 -3.50 -12.35 7.47
C GLY A 128 -2.50 -11.20 7.55
N CYS A 129 -3.02 -9.99 7.71
CA CYS A 129 -2.32 -8.90 8.35
C CYS A 129 -2.87 -8.79 9.76
N VAL A 130 -2.04 -8.50 10.74
CA VAL A 130 -2.42 -8.40 12.16
C VAL A 130 -3.41 -7.26 12.47
N ILE A 131 -3.71 -6.39 11.51
CA ILE A 131 -4.58 -5.21 11.67
C ILE A 131 -6.08 -5.50 11.61
N GLY A 132 -6.50 -6.78 11.63
CA GLY A 132 -7.91 -7.17 11.64
C GLY A 132 -8.36 -8.03 10.47
N ARG A 133 -9.64 -8.41 10.49
CA ARG A 133 -10.25 -9.25 9.45
C ARG A 133 -10.32 -8.51 8.11
N ARG A 134 -9.88 -9.19 7.05
CA ARG A 134 -9.98 -8.69 5.67
C ARG A 134 -10.68 -9.73 4.79
N PRO A 135 -12.02 -9.81 4.89
CA PRO A 135 -12.77 -10.79 4.11
C PRO A 135 -12.59 -10.54 2.62
N ILE A 136 -12.53 -11.63 1.83
CA ILE A 136 -12.48 -11.57 0.36
C ILE A 136 -13.85 -11.85 -0.28
N ASN A 137 -14.90 -11.90 0.52
CA ASN A 137 -16.25 -12.19 0.07
C ASN A 137 -16.72 -11.26 -1.05
N PHE A 138 -16.27 -9.98 -1.01
CA PHE A 138 -16.60 -9.01 -2.05
C PHE A 138 -16.08 -9.43 -3.43
N PHE A 139 -14.89 -10.02 -3.49
CA PHE A 139 -14.34 -10.53 -4.76
C PHE A 139 -15.11 -11.76 -5.21
N ILE A 140 -15.41 -12.66 -4.27
CA ILE A 140 -16.15 -13.90 -4.52
C ILE A 140 -17.53 -13.56 -5.07
N ASP A 141 -18.28 -12.68 -4.40
CA ASP A 141 -19.61 -12.26 -4.81
C ASP A 141 -19.60 -11.61 -6.20
N GLY A 142 -18.61 -10.72 -6.46
CA GLY A 142 -18.46 -10.07 -7.75
C GLY A 142 -18.14 -11.06 -8.88
N LEU A 143 -17.17 -11.96 -8.69
CA LEU A 143 -16.82 -12.97 -9.69
C LEU A 143 -17.97 -13.96 -9.94
N LYS A 144 -18.73 -14.36 -8.90
CA LYS A 144 -19.95 -15.16 -9.06
C LYS A 144 -21.00 -14.44 -9.88
N LYS A 145 -21.20 -13.14 -9.64
CA LYS A 145 -22.13 -12.32 -10.42
C LYS A 145 -21.70 -12.22 -11.89
N MET A 146 -20.40 -12.28 -12.16
CA MET A 146 -19.84 -12.36 -13.51
C MET A 146 -19.86 -13.75 -14.12
N GLY A 147 -20.50 -14.73 -13.47
CA GLY A 147 -20.68 -16.08 -13.99
C GLY A 147 -19.59 -17.09 -13.61
N ALA A 148 -18.78 -16.81 -12.60
CA ALA A 148 -17.83 -17.77 -12.06
C ALA A 148 -18.52 -18.78 -11.13
N GLU A 149 -18.23 -20.05 -11.30
CA GLU A 149 -18.47 -21.09 -10.32
C GLU A 149 -17.48 -20.96 -9.17
N PHE A 150 -17.94 -21.11 -7.95
CA PHE A 150 -17.10 -20.98 -6.74
C PHE A 150 -17.32 -22.18 -5.82
N SER A 151 -16.23 -22.70 -5.29
CA SER A 151 -16.25 -23.64 -4.16
C SER A 151 -15.08 -23.38 -3.23
N GLU A 152 -15.25 -23.77 -1.97
CA GLU A 152 -14.21 -23.72 -0.95
C GLU A 152 -14.04 -25.11 -0.34
N ARG A 153 -12.80 -25.58 -0.27
CA ARG A 153 -12.46 -26.86 0.35
C ARG A 153 -10.99 -26.88 0.78
N ASN A 154 -10.71 -27.55 1.88
CA ASN A 154 -9.35 -27.73 2.41
C ASN A 154 -8.55 -26.42 2.53
N GLY A 155 -9.20 -25.31 2.95
CA GLY A 155 -8.55 -24.01 3.10
C GLY A 155 -8.13 -23.34 1.78
N ARG A 156 -8.80 -23.71 0.66
CA ARG A 156 -8.58 -23.11 -0.65
C ARG A 156 -9.90 -22.69 -1.29
N TYR A 157 -9.85 -21.59 -2.01
CA TYR A 157 -10.88 -21.12 -2.90
C TYR A 157 -10.63 -21.65 -4.31
N PHE A 158 -11.68 -22.10 -4.97
CA PHE A 158 -11.65 -22.57 -6.35
C PHE A 158 -12.66 -21.79 -7.17
N PHE A 159 -12.18 -21.23 -8.28
CA PHE A 159 -13.03 -20.55 -9.25
C PHE A 159 -12.87 -21.20 -10.62
N LYS A 160 -13.98 -21.31 -11.35
CA LYS A 160 -14.02 -21.80 -12.72
C LYS A 160 -15.05 -21.03 -13.53
N THR A 161 -14.79 -20.81 -14.81
CA THR A 161 -15.72 -20.21 -15.76
C THR A 161 -15.43 -20.69 -17.18
N ASN A 162 -16.44 -20.69 -18.02
CA ASN A 162 -16.29 -20.88 -19.47
C ASN A 162 -16.17 -19.53 -20.22
N GLY A 163 -16.00 -18.43 -19.50
CA GLY A 163 -15.92 -17.06 -19.93
C GLY A 163 -16.71 -16.16 -18.99
N LEU A 164 -16.07 -15.13 -18.45
CA LEU A 164 -16.75 -14.15 -17.61
C LEU A 164 -17.71 -13.32 -18.45
N LYS A 165 -18.83 -12.93 -17.86
CA LYS A 165 -19.83 -12.05 -18.45
C LYS A 165 -19.91 -10.74 -17.69
N GLY A 166 -20.22 -9.68 -18.40
CA GLY A 166 -20.48 -8.38 -17.81
C GLY A 166 -21.60 -8.45 -16.77
N ALA A 167 -21.48 -7.68 -15.70
CA ALA A 167 -22.42 -7.67 -14.60
C ALA A 167 -22.57 -6.28 -13.98
N ASP A 168 -23.74 -5.97 -13.43
CA ASP A 168 -23.93 -4.82 -12.54
C ASP A 168 -23.76 -5.30 -11.09
N PHE A 169 -22.68 -4.83 -10.43
CA PHE A 169 -22.30 -5.27 -9.09
C PHE A 169 -22.04 -4.08 -8.17
N THR A 170 -22.62 -4.11 -6.97
CA THR A 170 -22.43 -3.09 -5.94
C THR A 170 -21.63 -3.67 -4.77
N PHE A 171 -20.47 -3.06 -4.46
CA PHE A 171 -19.71 -3.39 -3.26
C PHE A 171 -20.48 -2.94 -2.01
N ARG A 172 -20.53 -3.79 -0.98
CA ARG A 172 -21.16 -3.43 0.31
C ARG A 172 -20.41 -2.34 1.04
N ILE A 173 -19.07 -2.33 0.90
CA ILE A 173 -18.15 -1.29 1.36
C ILE A 173 -17.12 -1.02 0.25
N PRO A 174 -16.59 0.21 0.13
CA PRO A 174 -15.50 0.49 -0.81
C PRO A 174 -14.30 -0.41 -0.52
N THR A 175 -13.73 -0.99 -1.55
CA THR A 175 -12.56 -1.87 -1.43
C THR A 175 -11.62 -1.66 -2.59
N VAL A 176 -10.39 -1.21 -2.29
CA VAL A 176 -9.36 -0.93 -3.31
C VAL A 176 -9.08 -2.18 -4.14
N THR A 177 -8.61 -3.24 -3.48
CA THR A 177 -8.24 -4.48 -4.18
C THR A 177 -9.45 -5.14 -4.86
N GLY A 178 -10.67 -5.02 -4.28
CA GLY A 178 -11.91 -5.51 -4.91
C GLY A 178 -12.21 -4.79 -6.20
N THR A 179 -12.17 -3.46 -6.19
CA THR A 179 -12.37 -2.62 -7.38
C THR A 179 -11.36 -2.99 -8.47
N GLU A 180 -10.07 -3.06 -8.14
CA GLU A 180 -9.02 -3.40 -9.10
C GLU A 180 -9.17 -4.82 -9.67
N THR A 181 -9.44 -5.81 -8.81
CA THR A 181 -9.59 -7.21 -9.23
C THR A 181 -10.77 -7.41 -10.17
N LEU A 182 -11.94 -6.83 -9.83
CA LEU A 182 -13.12 -6.95 -10.68
C LEU A 182 -13.02 -6.08 -11.95
N THR A 183 -12.35 -4.93 -11.88
CA THR A 183 -12.03 -4.13 -13.09
C THR A 183 -11.20 -4.96 -14.07
N MET A 184 -10.11 -5.58 -13.60
CA MET A 184 -9.27 -6.44 -14.43
C MET A 184 -10.02 -7.66 -14.97
N ALA A 185 -10.87 -8.28 -14.17
CA ALA A 185 -11.73 -9.37 -14.62
C ALA A 185 -12.70 -8.90 -15.73
N GLY A 186 -13.27 -7.70 -15.58
CA GLY A 186 -14.20 -7.09 -16.53
C GLY A 186 -13.59 -6.80 -17.90
N VAL A 187 -12.27 -6.54 -17.96
CA VAL A 187 -11.58 -6.24 -19.24
C VAL A 187 -11.73 -7.36 -20.26
N LEU A 188 -11.63 -8.63 -19.82
CA LEU A 188 -11.77 -9.79 -20.69
C LEU A 188 -13.16 -10.46 -20.60
N ALA A 189 -14.11 -9.88 -19.89
CA ALA A 189 -15.48 -10.38 -19.83
C ALA A 189 -16.20 -10.10 -21.15
N GLU A 190 -17.26 -10.85 -21.41
CA GLU A 190 -18.19 -10.60 -22.51
C GLU A 190 -19.28 -9.60 -22.09
N GLY A 191 -19.38 -8.45 -22.79
CA GLY A 191 -20.36 -7.42 -22.50
C GLY A 191 -19.88 -6.39 -21.46
N ARG A 192 -20.82 -5.62 -20.91
CA ARG A 192 -20.55 -4.50 -20.02
C ARG A 192 -20.59 -4.89 -18.54
N THR A 193 -19.57 -4.50 -17.79
CA THR A 193 -19.53 -4.58 -16.33
C THR A 193 -19.69 -3.19 -15.73
N ILE A 194 -20.56 -3.04 -14.74
CA ILE A 194 -20.73 -1.81 -13.95
C ILE A 194 -20.44 -2.15 -12.50
N LEU A 195 -19.42 -1.56 -11.94
CA LEU A 195 -19.06 -1.69 -10.53
C LEU A 195 -19.48 -0.43 -9.79
N ARG A 196 -20.24 -0.58 -8.70
CA ARG A 196 -20.76 0.52 -7.88
C ARG A 196 -20.18 0.49 -6.49
N ASN A 197 -20.15 1.62 -5.82
CA ASN A 197 -19.51 1.83 -4.52
C ASN A 197 -18.03 1.43 -4.56
N CYS A 198 -17.36 1.79 -5.65
CA CYS A 198 -15.95 1.55 -5.87
C CYS A 198 -15.09 2.41 -4.94
N ALA A 199 -13.90 1.94 -4.65
CA ALA A 199 -12.83 2.76 -4.08
C ALA A 199 -12.32 3.76 -5.14
N CYS A 200 -11.82 4.92 -4.67
CA CYS A 200 -11.47 6.06 -5.53
C CYS A 200 -9.97 6.40 -5.51
N GLU A 201 -9.13 5.53 -4.94
CA GLU A 201 -7.70 5.75 -4.77
C GLU A 201 -6.98 6.00 -6.10
N PRO A 202 -5.93 6.86 -6.09
CA PRO A 202 -5.15 7.19 -7.29
C PRO A 202 -4.55 5.97 -8.00
N GLU A 203 -4.26 4.92 -7.26
CA GLU A 203 -3.74 3.65 -7.77
C GLU A 203 -4.73 2.98 -8.74
N ILE A 204 -6.04 3.15 -8.53
CA ILE A 204 -7.12 2.63 -9.39
C ILE A 204 -7.16 3.41 -10.70
N ILE A 205 -7.02 4.75 -10.62
CA ILE A 205 -6.96 5.62 -11.80
C ILE A 205 -5.77 5.23 -12.67
N SER A 206 -4.58 5.14 -12.07
CA SER A 206 -3.34 4.76 -12.76
C SER A 206 -3.44 3.40 -13.46
N LEU A 207 -4.05 2.40 -12.79
CA LEU A 207 -4.28 1.09 -13.39
C LEU A 207 -5.24 1.17 -14.59
N ALA A 208 -6.36 1.89 -14.44
CA ALA A 208 -7.35 2.03 -15.50
C ALA A 208 -6.81 2.78 -16.73
N GLU A 209 -6.02 3.82 -16.52
CA GLU A 209 -5.33 4.56 -17.60
C GLU A 209 -4.39 3.66 -18.38
N PHE A 210 -3.55 2.87 -17.68
CA PHE A 210 -2.65 1.92 -18.33
C PHE A 210 -3.39 0.86 -19.14
N LEU A 211 -4.47 0.30 -18.59
CA LEU A 211 -5.29 -0.68 -19.29
C LEU A 211 -5.97 -0.06 -20.52
N ASN A 212 -6.49 1.18 -20.41
CA ASN A 212 -7.09 1.91 -21.51
C ASN A 212 -6.09 2.25 -22.61
N ASP A 213 -4.90 2.73 -22.26
CA ASP A 213 -3.79 2.96 -23.21
C ASP A 213 -3.40 1.67 -23.96
N SER A 214 -3.72 0.52 -23.39
CA SER A 214 -3.43 -0.80 -23.94
C SER A 214 -4.61 -1.46 -24.67
N GLY A 215 -5.73 -0.72 -24.83
CA GLY A 215 -6.89 -1.14 -25.61
C GLY A 215 -8.11 -1.59 -24.80
N ALA A 216 -8.11 -1.47 -23.49
CA ALA A 216 -9.32 -1.63 -22.67
C ALA A 216 -10.28 -0.45 -22.84
N LYS A 217 -11.50 -0.58 -22.30
CA LYS A 217 -12.52 0.47 -22.31
C LYS A 217 -13.10 0.62 -20.91
N ILE A 218 -12.41 1.40 -20.08
CA ILE A 218 -12.76 1.64 -18.66
C ILE A 218 -13.08 3.12 -18.51
N THR A 219 -14.20 3.44 -17.88
CA THR A 219 -14.61 4.80 -17.53
C THR A 219 -15.00 4.88 -16.07
N GLY A 220 -14.91 6.07 -15.47
CA GLY A 220 -15.30 6.32 -14.09
C GLY A 220 -14.29 5.87 -13.04
N ALA A 221 -13.06 5.44 -13.40
CA ALA A 221 -12.01 5.17 -12.43
C ALA A 221 -11.72 6.43 -11.59
N GLY A 222 -11.57 6.25 -10.26
CA GLY A 222 -11.46 7.38 -9.33
C GLY A 222 -12.80 7.95 -8.87
N THR A 223 -13.92 7.36 -9.31
CA THR A 223 -15.26 7.66 -8.81
C THR A 223 -15.91 6.41 -8.19
N HIS A 224 -17.06 6.58 -7.56
CA HIS A 224 -17.80 5.46 -6.97
C HIS A 224 -18.46 4.52 -7.98
N THR A 225 -18.35 4.79 -9.29
CA THR A 225 -18.90 3.93 -10.34
C THR A 225 -17.87 3.75 -11.44
N VAL A 226 -17.43 2.51 -11.65
CA VAL A 226 -16.51 2.12 -12.74
C VAL A 226 -17.27 1.28 -13.74
N THR A 227 -17.20 1.67 -15.01
CA THR A 227 -17.82 0.93 -16.12
C THR A 227 -16.73 0.38 -17.04
N ILE A 228 -16.84 -0.90 -17.38
CA ILE A 228 -15.91 -1.61 -18.24
C ILE A 228 -16.69 -2.23 -19.40
N ASP A 229 -16.38 -1.84 -20.62
CA ASP A 229 -16.84 -2.53 -21.81
C ASP A 229 -15.83 -3.64 -22.15
N GLY A 230 -16.17 -4.86 -21.80
CA GLY A 230 -15.28 -6.01 -21.90
C GLY A 230 -14.98 -6.38 -23.35
N LEU A 231 -13.75 -6.84 -23.58
CA LEU A 231 -13.24 -7.21 -24.92
C LEU A 231 -13.63 -8.64 -25.33
N GLY A 232 -14.07 -9.43 -24.36
CA GLY A 232 -14.28 -10.88 -24.52
C GLY A 232 -13.00 -11.69 -24.28
N PRO A 233 -13.14 -13.00 -23.98
CA PRO A 233 -12.06 -13.84 -23.43
C PRO A 233 -10.90 -14.11 -24.39
N LYS A 234 -11.09 -13.89 -25.71
CA LYS A 234 -10.07 -14.14 -26.74
C LYS A 234 -9.24 -12.91 -27.12
N ARG A 235 -9.61 -11.72 -26.65
CA ARG A 235 -8.96 -10.48 -27.07
C ARG A 235 -8.11 -9.90 -25.94
N LEU A 236 -6.85 -10.31 -25.91
CA LEU A 236 -5.87 -9.78 -24.97
C LEU A 236 -5.44 -8.36 -25.31
N LEU A 237 -4.98 -7.63 -24.31
CA LEU A 237 -4.43 -6.27 -24.45
C LEU A 237 -3.04 -6.30 -25.10
N SER A 238 -2.66 -5.15 -25.68
CA SER A 238 -1.32 -4.93 -26.21
C SER A 238 -0.74 -3.64 -25.63
N ALA A 239 0.37 -3.76 -24.88
CA ALA A 239 0.98 -2.60 -24.24
C ALA A 239 1.55 -1.64 -25.30
N GLN A 240 1.08 -0.39 -25.28
CA GLN A 240 1.57 0.68 -26.16
C GLN A 240 2.63 1.54 -25.46
N LYS A 241 2.62 1.58 -24.14
CA LYS A 241 3.52 2.36 -23.29
C LYS A 241 3.91 1.54 -22.05
N PRO A 242 5.08 1.82 -21.43
CA PRO A 242 5.41 1.29 -20.13
C PRO A 242 4.39 1.71 -19.06
N PHE A 243 4.07 0.82 -18.13
CA PHE A 243 3.45 1.20 -16.88
C PHE A 243 4.48 1.86 -15.97
N ARG A 244 4.19 3.04 -15.46
CA ARG A 244 5.01 3.68 -14.44
C ARG A 244 4.24 3.72 -13.11
N ALA A 245 4.74 3.05 -12.09
CA ALA A 245 4.14 3.14 -10.76
C ALA A 245 4.14 4.61 -10.30
N ILE A 246 2.97 5.11 -9.87
CA ILE A 246 2.86 6.46 -9.32
C ILE A 246 3.68 6.59 -8.03
N PRO A 247 4.08 7.80 -7.62
CA PRO A 247 4.76 8.02 -6.35
C PRO A 247 3.94 7.50 -5.15
N ASP A 248 4.62 6.94 -4.14
CA ASP A 248 3.94 6.41 -2.95
C ASP A 248 3.48 7.54 -2.03
N ARG A 249 2.18 7.85 -2.08
CA ARG A 249 1.56 8.88 -1.22
C ARG A 249 1.67 8.57 0.28
N ILE A 250 1.80 7.29 0.66
CA ILE A 250 1.93 6.91 2.07
C ILE A 250 3.36 7.15 2.55
N GLU A 251 4.36 6.83 1.74
CA GLU A 251 5.74 7.18 2.04
C GLU A 251 5.92 8.72 2.10
N ALA A 252 5.40 9.44 1.09
CA ALA A 252 5.44 10.91 1.06
C ALA A 252 4.76 11.54 2.29
N GLY A 253 3.57 11.06 2.64
CA GLY A 253 2.83 11.53 3.81
C GLY A 253 3.56 11.24 5.12
N SER A 254 4.23 10.10 5.23
CA SER A 254 5.01 9.74 6.42
C SER A 254 6.22 10.65 6.59
N PHE A 255 6.95 10.98 5.51
CA PHE A 255 8.03 11.98 5.54
C PHE A 255 7.50 13.40 5.82
N LEU A 256 6.30 13.74 5.34
CA LEU A 256 5.67 15.03 5.63
C LEU A 256 5.35 15.17 7.13
N ILE A 257 4.80 14.12 7.74
CA ILE A 257 4.54 14.04 9.19
C ILE A 257 5.86 14.15 9.97
N LEU A 258 6.87 13.39 9.57
CA LEU A 258 8.20 13.43 10.20
C LEU A 258 8.82 14.81 10.09
N GLY A 259 8.70 15.47 8.93
CA GLY A 259 9.18 16.82 8.72
C GLY A 259 8.45 17.87 9.56
N ALA A 260 7.16 17.68 9.81
CA ALA A 260 6.37 18.53 10.73
C ALA A 260 6.84 18.39 12.21
N LEU A 261 7.45 17.25 12.56
CA LEU A 261 7.97 16.99 13.91
C LEU A 261 9.43 17.45 14.10
N LEU A 262 10.29 17.20 13.12
CA LEU A 262 11.75 17.35 13.24
C LEU A 262 12.40 18.16 12.10
N GLY A 263 11.61 18.53 11.08
CA GLY A 263 12.15 19.13 9.86
C GLY A 263 12.60 20.57 10.01
N ARG A 264 13.68 20.91 9.29
CA ARG A 264 14.09 22.27 8.99
C ARG A 264 14.23 22.42 7.48
N LYS A 265 13.16 22.88 6.81
CA LYS A 265 13.05 22.93 5.35
C LYS A 265 13.30 21.54 4.72
N LEU A 266 12.63 20.52 5.25
CA LEU A 266 12.68 19.17 4.66
C LEU A 266 11.86 19.17 3.40
N LYS A 267 12.47 18.84 2.26
CA LYS A 267 11.81 18.71 0.95
C LYS A 267 11.60 17.25 0.60
N ILE A 268 10.35 16.92 0.26
CA ILE A 268 9.92 15.59 -0.18
C ILE A 268 9.69 15.68 -1.69
N LYS A 269 10.48 14.95 -2.47
CA LYS A 269 10.50 14.97 -3.94
C LYS A 269 9.85 13.73 -4.51
N ASN A 270 9.50 13.75 -5.79
CA ASN A 270 8.82 12.68 -6.50
C ASN A 270 7.54 12.29 -5.74
N CYS A 271 6.67 13.25 -5.48
CA CYS A 271 5.36 13.02 -4.86
C CYS A 271 4.29 13.81 -5.60
N GLU A 272 3.05 13.36 -5.50
CA GLU A 272 1.87 14.07 -6.04
C GLU A 272 1.14 14.74 -4.87
N PRO A 273 1.25 16.08 -4.70
CA PRO A 273 0.63 16.78 -3.58
C PRO A 273 -0.91 16.61 -3.53
N LEU A 274 -1.55 16.47 -4.68
CA LEU A 274 -3.01 16.29 -4.77
C LEU A 274 -3.47 14.97 -4.14
N HIS A 275 -2.59 13.96 -4.08
CA HIS A 275 -2.91 12.69 -3.41
C HIS A 275 -2.88 12.76 -1.87
N LEU A 276 -2.44 13.90 -1.31
CA LEU A 276 -2.20 14.11 0.13
C LEU A 276 -3.04 15.24 0.73
N LEU A 277 -4.04 15.75 0.01
CA LEU A 277 -4.81 16.93 0.44
C LEU A 277 -5.42 16.78 1.84
N SER A 278 -5.96 15.61 2.16
CA SER A 278 -6.53 15.37 3.50
C SER A 278 -5.46 15.44 4.60
N LEU A 279 -4.29 14.81 4.42
CA LEU A 279 -3.19 14.92 5.37
C LEU A 279 -2.71 16.36 5.51
N ILE A 280 -2.53 17.06 4.38
CA ILE A 280 -2.04 18.45 4.37
C ILE A 280 -3.01 19.34 5.15
N ALA A 281 -4.33 19.19 4.94
CA ALA A 281 -5.33 19.95 5.66
C ALA A 281 -5.28 19.72 7.19
N HIS A 282 -5.07 18.47 7.65
CA HIS A 282 -4.90 18.17 9.07
C HIS A 282 -3.61 18.77 9.65
N LEU A 283 -2.50 18.74 8.90
CA LEU A 283 -1.24 19.36 9.31
C LEU A 283 -1.37 20.89 9.38
N GLU A 284 -2.02 21.51 8.39
CA GLU A 284 -2.29 22.97 8.37
C GLU A 284 -3.19 23.39 9.53
N ALA A 285 -4.24 22.60 9.82
CA ALA A 285 -5.10 22.82 10.99
C ALA A 285 -4.33 22.68 12.33
N ALA A 286 -3.30 21.84 12.37
CA ALA A 286 -2.42 21.69 13.52
C ALA A 286 -1.32 22.77 13.60
N GLY A 287 -1.31 23.77 12.71
CA GLY A 287 -0.37 24.90 12.70
C GLY A 287 0.91 24.65 11.88
N VAL A 288 0.96 23.61 11.07
CA VAL A 288 2.09 23.31 10.18
C VAL A 288 1.93 24.03 8.85
N LYS A 289 2.92 24.78 8.41
CA LYS A 289 2.95 25.34 7.05
C LYS A 289 3.53 24.31 6.09
N VAL A 290 2.78 23.93 5.05
CA VAL A 290 3.20 23.04 3.98
C VAL A 290 3.31 23.81 2.67
N GLU A 291 4.52 23.89 2.12
CA GLU A 291 4.78 24.46 0.79
C GLU A 291 4.65 23.36 -0.27
N ARG A 292 4.05 23.67 -1.41
CA ARG A 292 3.71 22.72 -2.47
C ARG A 292 4.30 23.16 -3.79
N GLY A 293 4.86 22.21 -4.55
CA GLY A 293 5.23 22.38 -5.96
C GLY A 293 4.49 21.33 -6.83
N PRO A 294 4.86 21.20 -8.09
CA PRO A 294 4.19 20.25 -8.97
C PRO A 294 4.41 18.78 -8.57
N ASP A 295 5.60 18.46 -8.06
CA ASP A 295 6.02 17.10 -7.72
C ASP A 295 6.79 17.02 -6.39
N TRP A 296 6.61 18.03 -5.51
CA TRP A 296 7.28 18.10 -4.23
C TRP A 296 6.45 18.81 -3.16
N LEU A 297 6.77 18.48 -1.92
CA LEU A 297 6.28 19.15 -0.72
C LEU A 297 7.49 19.61 0.11
N MET A 298 7.34 20.72 0.85
CA MET A 298 8.34 21.17 1.80
C MET A 298 7.70 21.57 3.13
N VAL A 299 8.34 21.17 4.21
CA VAL A 299 7.80 21.35 5.56
C VAL A 299 8.91 21.68 6.55
N SER A 300 8.56 22.46 7.57
CA SER A 300 9.40 22.68 8.75
C SER A 300 8.56 22.51 10.01
N ARG A 301 9.19 22.09 11.09
CA ARG A 301 8.56 22.04 12.40
C ARG A 301 8.13 23.46 12.82
N PRO A 302 6.86 23.68 13.15
CA PRO A 302 6.42 24.96 13.70
C PRO A 302 6.83 25.14 15.17
N LYS A 303 6.71 26.35 15.71
CA LYS A 303 6.98 26.59 17.14
C LYS A 303 6.01 25.84 18.05
N ASN A 304 4.74 25.86 17.68
CA ASN A 304 3.65 25.22 18.43
C ASN A 304 2.87 24.29 17.49
N LEU A 305 2.56 23.11 17.98
CA LEU A 305 1.64 22.16 17.34
C LEU A 305 0.35 22.15 18.15
N ILE A 306 -0.78 22.23 17.47
CA ILE A 306 -2.13 22.24 18.08
C ILE A 306 -2.79 20.88 17.83
N ALA A 307 -3.44 20.35 18.85
CA ALA A 307 -4.19 19.10 18.75
C ALA A 307 -5.36 19.24 17.77
N VAL A 308 -5.52 18.23 16.94
CA VAL A 308 -6.63 18.09 15.98
C VAL A 308 -7.20 16.68 16.08
N ASP A 309 -8.48 16.53 15.84
CA ASP A 309 -9.11 15.22 15.76
C ASP A 309 -8.77 14.54 14.43
N LEU A 310 -8.64 13.22 14.47
CA LEU A 310 -8.36 12.38 13.33
C LEU A 310 -9.48 11.35 13.15
N LYS A 311 -10.08 11.33 11.97
CA LYS A 311 -10.95 10.23 11.52
C LYS A 311 -10.42 9.68 10.22
N THR A 312 -10.08 8.38 10.19
CA THR A 312 -9.73 7.71 8.95
C THR A 312 -10.98 7.50 8.09
N SER A 313 -10.81 7.51 6.78
CA SER A 313 -11.87 7.15 5.83
C SER A 313 -11.25 6.77 4.49
N GLU A 314 -12.08 6.22 3.61
CA GLU A 314 -11.71 5.93 2.23
C GLU A 314 -11.28 7.22 1.51
N TYR A 315 -10.45 7.06 0.49
CA TYR A 315 -9.97 8.18 -0.32
C TYR A 315 -11.16 8.94 -0.97
N PRO A 316 -11.16 10.29 -0.96
CA PRO A 316 -10.05 11.20 -0.63
C PRO A 316 -9.95 11.60 0.85
N GLY A 317 -10.57 10.89 1.77
CA GLY A 317 -10.44 11.14 3.19
C GLY A 317 -9.05 10.80 3.75
N PHE A 318 -8.90 10.81 5.08
CA PHE A 318 -7.63 10.55 5.71
C PHE A 318 -7.27 9.06 5.64
N ALA A 319 -6.16 8.77 4.97
CA ALA A 319 -5.72 7.40 4.73
C ALA A 319 -5.39 6.66 6.04
N THR A 320 -6.04 5.51 6.27
CA THR A 320 -5.76 4.65 7.44
C THR A 320 -4.27 4.25 7.53
N ASP A 321 -3.55 4.19 6.39
CA ASP A 321 -2.12 3.89 6.35
C ASP A 321 -1.23 5.01 6.89
N LEU A 322 -1.73 6.23 7.03
CA LEU A 322 -1.07 7.37 7.68
C LEU A 322 -1.53 7.60 9.13
N GLN A 323 -2.50 6.81 9.61
CA GLN A 323 -3.07 6.97 10.95
C GLN A 323 -2.00 6.78 12.03
N ALA A 324 -1.19 5.73 11.96
CA ALA A 324 -0.19 5.45 12.98
C ALA A 324 0.94 6.50 13.01
N PRO A 325 1.57 6.91 11.90
CA PRO A 325 2.46 8.07 11.88
C PRO A 325 1.83 9.36 12.43
N PHE A 326 0.56 9.63 12.07
CA PHE A 326 -0.11 10.84 12.53
C PHE A 326 -0.48 10.79 14.03
N ALA A 327 -0.77 9.62 14.59
CA ALA A 327 -0.95 9.49 16.02
C ALA A 327 0.33 9.83 16.82
N VAL A 328 1.52 9.48 16.29
CA VAL A 328 2.79 9.93 16.87
C VAL A 328 2.89 11.46 16.81
N PHE A 329 2.49 12.09 15.71
CA PHE A 329 2.43 13.55 15.60
C PHE A 329 1.52 14.15 16.69
N LEU A 330 0.35 13.59 16.92
CA LEU A 330 -0.60 14.07 17.92
C LEU A 330 -0.05 13.98 19.36
N THR A 331 0.86 13.05 19.65
CA THR A 331 1.53 12.99 20.96
C THR A 331 2.37 14.23 21.26
N GLN A 332 2.74 15.01 20.24
CA GLN A 332 3.54 16.24 20.34
C GLN A 332 2.73 17.53 20.20
N ALA A 333 1.44 17.43 19.88
CA ALA A 333 0.54 18.55 19.70
C ALA A 333 -0.08 18.96 21.05
N GLN A 334 -0.23 20.27 21.28
CA GLN A 334 -0.80 20.80 22.52
C GLN A 334 -2.32 20.63 22.54
N GLY A 335 -2.83 19.88 23.49
CA GLY A 335 -4.24 19.65 23.71
C GLY A 335 -4.64 18.18 23.66
N LYS A 336 -5.92 17.95 23.43
CA LYS A 336 -6.56 16.63 23.36
C LYS A 336 -7.03 16.36 21.95
N SER A 337 -6.66 15.20 21.40
CA SER A 337 -7.09 14.71 20.09
C SER A 337 -7.85 13.41 20.22
N GLN A 338 -8.92 13.24 19.45
CA GLN A 338 -9.54 11.95 19.23
C GLN A 338 -8.97 11.32 17.96
N VAL A 339 -8.58 10.05 18.03
CA VAL A 339 -8.27 9.22 16.87
C VAL A 339 -9.40 8.23 16.68
N PHE A 340 -10.07 8.29 15.54
CA PHE A 340 -11.14 7.37 15.17
C PHE A 340 -10.77 6.60 13.90
N GLU A 341 -10.41 5.32 14.07
CA GLU A 341 -10.09 4.39 12.99
C GLU A 341 -11.38 3.70 12.52
N THR A 342 -11.76 3.92 11.26
CA THR A 342 -13.03 3.39 10.72
C THR A 342 -12.85 2.23 9.76
N ILE A 343 -11.61 1.91 9.37
CA ILE A 343 -11.32 0.94 8.30
C ILE A 343 -10.94 -0.44 8.86
N PHE A 344 -10.16 -0.49 9.96
CA PHE A 344 -9.62 -1.75 10.49
C PHE A 344 -9.76 -1.87 12.01
N ASP A 345 -10.36 -2.96 12.47
CA ASP A 345 -10.70 -3.20 13.89
C ASP A 345 -9.47 -3.30 14.82
N GLY A 346 -8.34 -3.85 14.34
CA GLY A 346 -7.12 -4.05 15.14
C GLY A 346 -6.05 -2.97 14.95
N ARG A 347 -6.37 -1.87 14.26
CA ARG A 347 -5.36 -0.89 13.82
C ARG A 347 -4.78 -0.04 14.95
N LEU A 348 -5.44 0.05 16.09
CA LEU A 348 -5.00 0.87 17.24
C LEU A 348 -4.14 0.10 18.26
N GLU A 349 -3.91 -1.20 18.10
CA GLU A 349 -3.18 -2.02 19.08
C GLU A 349 -1.74 -1.51 19.36
N TYR A 350 -1.05 -0.94 18.34
CA TYR A 350 0.28 -0.36 18.49
C TYR A 350 0.34 0.81 19.49
N MET A 351 -0.78 1.45 19.80
CA MET A 351 -0.84 2.58 20.73
C MET A 351 -0.44 2.21 22.14
N GLY A 352 -0.57 0.93 22.53
CA GLY A 352 -0.08 0.41 23.78
C GLY A 352 1.45 0.55 23.92
N GLU A 353 2.21 0.31 22.85
CA GLU A 353 3.65 0.51 22.84
C GLU A 353 4.03 2.00 22.85
N LEU A 354 3.28 2.87 22.16
CA LEU A 354 3.49 4.33 22.27
C LEU A 354 3.24 4.83 23.70
N ALA A 355 2.22 4.31 24.38
CA ALA A 355 1.99 4.63 25.80
C ALA A 355 3.15 4.18 26.68
N ARG A 356 3.75 3.02 26.42
CA ARG A 356 4.97 2.56 27.12
C ARG A 356 6.18 3.46 26.82
N MET A 357 6.25 4.08 25.64
CA MET A 357 7.27 5.10 25.32
C MET A 357 7.02 6.43 26.04
N GLY A 358 5.90 6.60 26.73
CA GLY A 358 5.55 7.79 27.51
C GLY A 358 4.44 8.64 26.91
N ALA A 359 3.80 8.21 25.84
CA ALA A 359 2.65 8.91 25.28
C ALA A 359 1.43 8.82 26.23
N ASN A 360 0.71 9.92 26.38
CA ASN A 360 -0.55 9.95 27.14
C ASN A 360 -1.71 9.55 26.21
N ILE A 361 -2.00 8.25 26.16
CA ILE A 361 -3.00 7.65 25.30
C ILE A 361 -3.99 6.85 26.11
N THR A 362 -5.27 7.01 25.83
CA THR A 362 -6.37 6.19 26.36
C THR A 362 -7.09 5.51 25.20
N LEU A 363 -7.03 4.19 25.14
CA LEU A 363 -7.85 3.39 24.21
C LEU A 363 -9.28 3.34 24.76
N CYS A 364 -10.24 3.88 24.02
CA CYS A 364 -11.66 3.91 24.44
C CYS A 364 -12.38 2.62 24.00
N ASP A 365 -12.08 2.15 22.81
CA ASP A 365 -12.61 0.93 22.21
C ASP A 365 -11.66 0.50 21.05
N PRO A 366 -11.93 -0.59 20.32
CA PRO A 366 -11.07 -1.03 19.20
C PRO A 366 -10.85 0.00 18.10
N HIS A 367 -11.73 0.99 18.00
CA HIS A 367 -11.74 1.99 16.94
C HIS A 367 -11.38 3.39 17.40
N ARG A 368 -11.41 3.68 18.69
CA ARG A 368 -11.22 5.05 19.21
C ARG A 368 -10.16 5.11 20.30
N ALA A 369 -9.33 6.14 20.19
CA ALA A 369 -8.35 6.50 21.20
C ALA A 369 -8.35 8.00 21.43
N ILE A 370 -7.99 8.40 22.64
CA ILE A 370 -7.69 9.79 23.01
C ILE A 370 -6.19 9.92 23.19
N VAL A 371 -5.62 10.92 22.54
CA VAL A 371 -4.21 11.30 22.66
C VAL A 371 -4.13 12.68 23.28
N ILE A 372 -3.35 12.82 24.35
CA ILE A 372 -3.14 14.11 25.02
C ILE A 372 -1.65 14.47 24.92
N GLY A 373 -1.36 15.62 24.35
CA GLY A 373 0.01 16.12 24.15
C GLY A 373 0.21 17.56 24.61
N PRO A 374 1.45 18.07 24.60
CA PRO A 374 2.66 17.36 24.23
C PRO A 374 3.16 16.44 25.34
N THR A 375 3.67 15.25 24.95
CA THR A 375 4.30 14.31 25.89
C THR A 375 5.73 13.98 25.47
N PRO A 376 6.70 13.97 26.40
CA PRO A 376 8.08 13.62 26.09
C PRO A 376 8.20 12.10 25.94
N LEU A 377 8.38 11.62 24.69
CA LEU A 377 8.65 10.22 24.46
C LEU A 377 10.07 9.84 24.91
N ARG A 378 10.23 8.58 25.34
CA ARG A 378 11.50 7.98 25.76
C ARG A 378 11.80 6.77 24.90
N GLY A 379 13.05 6.66 24.45
CA GLY A 379 13.53 5.50 23.73
C GLY A 379 13.45 4.23 24.55
N ARG A 380 13.13 3.12 23.91
CA ARG A 380 13.09 1.77 24.47
C ARG A 380 13.09 0.71 23.37
N GLU A 381 13.15 -0.54 23.75
CA GLU A 381 12.93 -1.67 22.85
C GLU A 381 11.45 -1.83 22.53
N VAL A 382 11.12 -1.96 21.24
CA VAL A 382 9.77 -2.19 20.72
C VAL A 382 9.80 -3.17 19.57
N GLU A 383 8.71 -3.89 19.35
CA GLU A 383 8.54 -4.76 18.18
C GLU A 383 7.67 -4.09 17.13
N SER A 384 8.06 -4.23 15.85
CA SER A 384 7.24 -3.81 14.72
C SER A 384 6.15 -4.86 14.46
N PRO A 385 4.87 -4.60 14.77
CA PRO A 385 3.81 -5.58 14.59
C PRO A 385 3.38 -5.68 13.12
N ASP A 386 3.46 -4.58 12.39
CA ASP A 386 3.12 -4.45 10.97
C ASP A 386 3.91 -3.30 10.32
N LEU A 387 3.79 -3.18 9.00
CA LEU A 387 4.56 -2.19 8.22
C LEU A 387 4.24 -0.72 8.57
N ARG A 388 3.02 -0.39 8.99
CA ARG A 388 2.59 0.99 9.26
C ARG A 388 2.87 1.41 10.70
N ALA A 389 2.56 0.55 11.64
CA ALA A 389 2.94 0.74 13.04
C ALA A 389 4.47 0.73 13.21
N GLY A 390 5.18 -0.14 12.47
CA GLY A 390 6.64 -0.15 12.47
C GLY A 390 7.24 1.20 12.06
N LEU A 391 6.73 1.83 10.99
CA LEU A 391 7.18 3.17 10.60
C LEU A 391 6.79 4.23 11.64
N ALA A 392 5.64 4.12 12.29
CA ALA A 392 5.27 5.01 13.38
C ALA A 392 6.26 4.90 14.55
N PHE A 393 6.75 3.70 14.88
CA PHE A 393 7.79 3.52 15.90
C PHE A 393 9.15 4.08 15.46
N VAL A 394 9.50 4.04 14.17
CA VAL A 394 10.67 4.74 13.65
C VAL A 394 10.54 6.25 13.92
N ILE A 395 9.39 6.85 13.56
CA ILE A 395 9.12 8.27 13.82
C ILE A 395 9.15 8.58 15.32
N ALA A 396 8.52 7.73 16.15
CA ALA A 396 8.53 7.88 17.60
C ALA A 396 9.97 7.81 18.17
N GLY A 397 10.79 6.86 17.70
CA GLY A 397 12.19 6.75 18.08
C GLY A 397 13.03 7.97 17.71
N LEU A 398 12.78 8.55 16.53
CA LEU A 398 13.49 9.76 16.07
C LEU A 398 13.17 11.01 16.90
N ILE A 399 11.98 11.10 17.51
CA ILE A 399 11.59 12.21 18.41
C ILE A 399 11.86 11.92 19.89
N ALA A 400 12.04 10.64 20.26
CA ALA A 400 12.22 10.22 21.65
C ALA A 400 13.55 10.70 22.26
N LYS A 401 13.59 10.86 23.58
CA LYS A 401 14.84 11.03 24.32
C LYS A 401 15.50 9.69 24.55
N GLY A 402 16.79 9.58 24.25
CA GLY A 402 17.56 8.34 24.40
C GLY A 402 17.49 7.44 23.17
N GLN A 403 17.81 6.18 23.34
CA GLN A 403 17.96 5.19 22.27
C GLN A 403 16.74 4.32 22.16
N THR A 404 16.27 4.07 20.93
CA THR A 404 15.19 3.14 20.60
C THR A 404 15.75 1.97 19.78
N VAL A 405 15.36 0.73 20.13
CA VAL A 405 15.64 -0.47 19.33
C VAL A 405 14.31 -0.99 18.79
N ILE A 406 14.22 -1.13 17.48
CA ILE A 406 13.01 -1.67 16.84
C ILE A 406 13.35 -3.05 16.27
N HIS A 407 12.68 -4.07 16.78
CA HIS A 407 12.78 -5.44 16.29
C HIS A 407 11.82 -5.69 15.12
N ASN A 408 12.00 -6.82 14.43
CA ASN A 408 11.15 -7.24 13.31
C ASN A 408 11.09 -6.19 12.18
N THR A 409 12.23 -5.61 11.79
CA THR A 409 12.30 -4.62 10.72
C THR A 409 11.82 -5.16 9.37
N TYR A 410 11.80 -6.49 9.19
CA TYR A 410 11.18 -7.14 8.05
C TYR A 410 9.75 -6.63 7.77
N ASN A 411 8.96 -6.38 8.83
CA ASN A 411 7.63 -5.80 8.65
C ASN A 411 7.66 -4.40 8.02
N ILE A 412 8.69 -3.60 8.31
CA ILE A 412 8.88 -2.26 7.73
C ILE A 412 9.34 -2.39 6.27
N ASP A 413 10.28 -3.31 6.01
CA ASP A 413 10.86 -3.57 4.68
C ASP A 413 9.83 -4.07 3.66
N ARG A 414 8.71 -4.62 4.12
CA ARG A 414 7.57 -4.98 3.27
C ARG A 414 6.93 -3.79 2.57
N GLY A 415 7.08 -2.59 3.09
CA GLY A 415 6.41 -1.40 2.57
C GLY A 415 7.31 -0.21 2.29
N HIS A 416 8.56 -0.22 2.77
CA HIS A 416 9.47 0.91 2.68
C HIS A 416 10.85 0.46 2.20
N GLU A 417 11.25 0.98 1.04
CA GLU A 417 12.53 0.66 0.41
C GLU A 417 13.67 1.39 1.12
N ARG A 418 14.57 0.65 1.78
CA ARG A 418 15.81 1.16 2.41
C ARG A 418 15.54 2.41 3.24
N ILE A 419 14.53 2.33 4.11
CA ILE A 419 14.03 3.50 4.85
C ILE A 419 15.11 4.13 5.72
N GLU A 420 16.01 3.32 6.31
CA GLU A 420 17.12 3.80 7.13
C GLU A 420 18.11 4.67 6.32
N GLU A 421 18.39 4.32 5.07
CA GLU A 421 19.28 5.10 4.22
C GLU A 421 18.65 6.45 3.84
N LYS A 422 17.35 6.45 3.51
CA LYS A 422 16.61 7.69 3.25
C LYS A 422 16.60 8.60 4.48
N LEU A 423 16.42 8.03 5.67
CA LEU A 423 16.45 8.79 6.92
C LEU A 423 17.84 9.32 7.24
N VAL A 424 18.90 8.53 7.06
CA VAL A 424 20.29 8.97 7.24
C VAL A 424 20.62 10.10 6.27
N SER A 425 20.18 10.05 5.02
CA SER A 425 20.44 11.08 4.00
C SER A 425 19.90 12.47 4.38
N ILE A 426 18.88 12.53 5.23
CA ILE A 426 18.29 13.78 5.73
C ILE A 426 18.74 14.13 7.17
N GLY A 427 19.69 13.37 7.73
CA GLY A 427 20.34 13.67 9.01
C GLY A 427 19.82 12.91 10.24
N ALA A 428 19.03 11.87 10.06
CA ALA A 428 18.63 10.98 11.15
C ALA A 428 19.80 10.11 11.64
N ASP A 429 19.80 9.80 12.93
CA ASP A 429 20.73 8.86 13.54
C ASP A 429 20.05 7.51 13.72
N ILE A 430 20.06 6.72 12.67
CA ILE A 430 19.47 5.40 12.58
C ILE A 430 20.44 4.45 11.88
N LYS A 431 20.53 3.22 12.35
CA LYS A 431 21.31 2.17 11.69
C LYS A 431 20.60 0.83 11.81
N ARG A 432 20.79 -0.03 10.83
CA ARG A 432 20.41 -1.43 10.85
C ARG A 432 21.52 -2.25 11.52
N ILE A 433 21.15 -3.14 12.45
CA ILE A 433 22.05 -4.03 13.20
C ILE A 433 21.47 -5.45 13.25
#